data_bdbd47fe5c6ec5d628e8ec8d660ee50d
#
_entry.id   bdbd47fe5c6ec5d628e8ec8d660ee50d
#
_cell.length_a   1.000
_cell.length_b   1.000
_cell.length_c   1.000
_cell.angle_alpha   90.00
_cell.angle_beta   90.00
_cell.angle_gamma   90.00
#
_symmetry.space_group_name_H-M   'P 1'
#
loop_
_entity.id
_entity.type
_entity.pdbx_description
1 polymer ?
#
loop_
_entity_poly.entity_id
_entity_poly.type
_entity_poly.pdbx_seq_one_letter_code
_entity_poly.pdbx_strand_id
1 'polypeptide(L)'
;MRLRHADGRVVDTVAAAARHRALQLWLLHRHTDALVELAAGTRAPGGGLAITTRRDPAHFLPGGAGTGAGWLAALLDLAAVHAARPRRELFVGVAPRVEPRGTKAAVAHSRWLWVDVDGPQGLPALRAFLAERPAHLVIASGGSGGAHAYWRLERPLTACAAGPRGGAGVDWIGRANARLVHRLNAVPGVPAGADPACRDRGRLLRLAGTVNHKTGAHARVVWADLALAPYPPAALVGDLPDPPAHRPRPARRAGREAGREDPYRRIAPADYFRVLAGIDVGPGRLVRCPSPAHEDRRASCAVGRDAAEGWYCHAGCGAAGGIYDLASVLLGGPTGRALRGPAFARARDLVLARYGHRPAAGAPRR
;
A
#
# COMPACT_ATOMS: atom_id res chain seq x y z
N MET A 1 8.31 5.08 -25.57
CA MET A 1 8.93 4.21 -26.60
C MET A 1 8.30 2.84 -26.47
N ARG A 2 7.49 2.42 -27.40
CA ARG A 2 7.15 1.00 -27.51
C ARG A 2 8.45 0.31 -27.87
N LEU A 3 8.87 -0.72 -27.13
CA LEU A 3 9.89 -1.64 -27.61
C LEU A 3 9.30 -2.30 -28.87
N ARG A 4 9.45 -1.65 -30.00
CA ARG A 4 9.08 -2.21 -31.30
C ARG A 4 10.32 -2.85 -31.87
N HIS A 5 10.19 -4.06 -32.38
CA HIS A 5 11.11 -4.55 -33.40
C HIS A 5 11.14 -3.52 -34.56
N ALA A 6 12.21 -3.49 -35.34
CA ALA A 6 12.32 -2.66 -36.52
C ALA A 6 11.15 -2.86 -37.52
N ASP A 7 10.44 -3.99 -37.45
CA ASP A 7 9.27 -4.36 -38.23
C ASP A 7 7.90 -3.98 -37.61
N GLY A 8 7.89 -3.28 -36.49
CA GLY A 8 6.66 -2.80 -35.86
C GLY A 8 5.89 -3.83 -35.03
N ARG A 9 6.32 -5.08 -34.92
CA ARG A 9 5.63 -6.12 -34.14
C ARG A 9 5.92 -5.98 -32.66
N VAL A 10 4.86 -5.97 -31.85
CA VAL A 10 4.94 -6.12 -30.39
C VAL A 10 5.07 -7.61 -30.09
N VAL A 11 6.27 -8.07 -29.79
CA VAL A 11 6.49 -9.50 -29.47
C VAL A 11 6.30 -9.70 -27.96
N ASP A 12 5.11 -10.09 -27.55
CA ASP A 12 4.82 -10.59 -26.19
C ASP A 12 5.25 -12.07 -26.08
N THR A 13 6.54 -12.31 -26.13
CA THR A 13 7.13 -13.64 -25.86
C THR A 13 7.66 -13.71 -24.42
N VAL A 14 7.90 -14.91 -23.92
CA VAL A 14 8.57 -15.13 -22.62
C VAL A 14 9.91 -14.39 -22.54
N ALA A 15 10.64 -14.31 -23.67
CA ALA A 15 11.88 -13.53 -23.79
C ALA A 15 11.64 -12.01 -23.63
N ALA A 16 10.53 -11.46 -24.15
CA ALA A 16 10.17 -10.06 -23.97
C ALA A 16 9.82 -9.78 -22.50
N ALA A 17 9.10 -10.69 -21.84
CA ALA A 17 8.78 -10.59 -20.42
C ALA A 17 10.04 -10.58 -19.56
N ALA A 18 11.02 -11.44 -19.83
CA ALA A 18 12.30 -11.46 -19.13
C ALA A 18 13.09 -10.14 -19.32
N ARG A 19 13.10 -9.58 -20.54
CA ARG A 19 13.74 -8.27 -20.81
C ARG A 19 13.11 -7.13 -20.04
N HIS A 20 11.78 -7.10 -19.93
CA HIS A 20 11.08 -6.09 -19.13
C HIS A 20 11.45 -6.17 -17.65
N ARG A 21 11.53 -7.40 -17.08
CA ARG A 21 12.00 -7.62 -15.70
C ARG A 21 13.43 -7.14 -15.50
N ALA A 22 14.32 -7.57 -16.40
CA ALA A 22 15.74 -7.21 -16.32
C ALA A 22 15.94 -5.70 -16.38
N LEU A 23 15.26 -5.01 -17.31
CA LEU A 23 15.38 -3.57 -17.46
C LEU A 23 14.90 -2.81 -16.23
N GLN A 24 13.75 -3.18 -15.66
CA GLN A 24 13.26 -2.54 -14.44
C GLN A 24 14.20 -2.76 -13.26
N LEU A 25 14.59 -4.00 -12.98
CA LEU A 25 15.46 -4.34 -11.87
C LEU A 25 16.83 -3.66 -12.00
N TRP A 26 17.41 -3.70 -13.21
CA TRP A 26 18.69 -3.08 -13.48
C TRP A 26 18.64 -1.56 -13.31
N LEU A 27 17.63 -0.88 -13.89
CA LEU A 27 17.48 0.57 -13.74
C LEU A 27 17.34 0.98 -12.27
N LEU A 28 16.44 0.33 -11.53
CA LEU A 28 16.15 0.72 -10.17
C LEU A 28 17.31 0.43 -9.20
N HIS A 29 18.07 -0.66 -9.41
CA HIS A 29 18.93 -1.20 -8.34
C HIS A 29 20.41 -1.36 -8.69
N ARG A 30 20.84 -1.02 -9.92
CA ARG A 30 22.27 -1.15 -10.31
C ARG A 30 23.25 -0.29 -9.51
N HIS A 31 22.74 0.74 -8.84
CA HIS A 31 23.57 1.69 -8.07
C HIS A 31 23.40 1.59 -6.55
N THR A 32 22.74 0.57 -6.07
CA THR A 32 22.59 0.33 -4.62
C THR A 32 23.41 -0.89 -4.20
N ASP A 33 24.04 -0.80 -3.05
CA ASP A 33 24.68 -1.87 -2.30
C ASP A 33 23.73 -2.51 -1.27
N ALA A 34 22.61 -1.87 -1.01
CA ALA A 34 21.59 -2.36 -0.09
C ALA A 34 20.71 -3.45 -0.73
N LEU A 35 19.83 -4.05 0.04
CA LEU A 35 18.99 -5.17 -0.37
C LEU A 35 17.83 -4.73 -1.26
N VAL A 36 17.56 -5.51 -2.29
CA VAL A 36 16.39 -5.40 -3.18
C VAL A 36 15.31 -6.35 -2.68
N GLU A 37 14.14 -5.83 -2.33
CA GLU A 37 12.97 -6.66 -1.99
C GLU A 37 12.24 -7.10 -3.26
N LEU A 38 12.23 -8.41 -3.52
CA LEU A 38 11.38 -9.03 -4.52
C LEU A 38 10.21 -9.74 -3.83
N ALA A 39 9.08 -9.08 -3.71
CA ALA A 39 7.93 -9.61 -3.00
C ALA A 39 7.00 -10.42 -3.91
N ALA A 40 6.51 -11.53 -3.38
CA ALA A 40 5.55 -12.37 -4.06
C ALA A 40 4.25 -12.50 -3.25
N GLY A 41 3.13 -12.44 -3.96
CA GLY A 41 1.80 -12.59 -3.39
C GLY A 41 0.96 -13.58 -4.18
N THR A 42 -0.11 -14.06 -3.57
CA THR A 42 -1.10 -14.91 -4.23
C THR A 42 -2.45 -14.19 -4.23
N ARG A 43 -3.09 -14.16 -5.38
CA ARG A 43 -4.43 -13.58 -5.51
C ARG A 43 -5.49 -14.64 -5.24
N ALA A 44 -6.38 -14.35 -4.30
CA ALA A 44 -7.54 -15.18 -4.02
C ALA A 44 -8.56 -15.15 -5.18
N PRO A 45 -9.39 -16.18 -5.36
CA PRO A 45 -10.46 -16.19 -6.36
C PRO A 45 -11.38 -14.97 -6.29
N GLY A 46 -11.65 -14.44 -5.10
CA GLY A 46 -12.48 -13.24 -4.87
C GLY A 46 -11.78 -11.91 -5.00
N GLY A 47 -10.54 -11.86 -5.51
CA GLY A 47 -9.82 -10.62 -5.83
C GLY A 47 -8.82 -10.11 -4.79
N GLY A 48 -8.81 -10.61 -3.55
CA GLY A 48 -7.85 -10.23 -2.50
C GLY A 48 -6.41 -10.64 -2.86
N LEU A 49 -5.43 -9.78 -2.59
CA LEU A 49 -4.01 -10.05 -2.75
C LEU A 49 -3.34 -10.18 -1.38
N ALA A 50 -2.74 -11.34 -1.11
CA ALA A 50 -1.93 -11.57 0.08
C ALA A 50 -0.45 -11.66 -0.30
N ILE A 51 0.37 -10.70 0.11
CA ILE A 51 1.82 -10.72 -0.04
C ILE A 51 2.41 -11.46 1.15
N THR A 52 3.06 -12.61 0.90
CA THR A 52 3.49 -13.54 1.96
C THR A 52 4.99 -13.51 2.23
N THR A 53 5.79 -12.83 1.41
CA THR A 53 7.25 -12.92 1.41
C THR A 53 7.97 -11.74 2.07
N ARG A 54 7.25 -10.75 2.59
CA ARG A 54 7.85 -9.52 3.16
C ARG A 54 8.68 -9.71 4.45
N ARG A 55 8.71 -10.93 4.99
CA ARG A 55 9.50 -11.31 6.17
C ARG A 55 10.41 -12.50 5.91
N ASP A 56 10.47 -12.98 4.66
CA ASP A 56 11.31 -14.09 4.24
C ASP A 56 12.64 -13.52 3.72
N PRO A 57 13.78 -13.76 4.40
CA PRO A 57 15.07 -13.22 4.00
C PRO A 57 15.49 -13.62 2.57
N ALA A 58 15.05 -14.78 2.06
CA ALA A 58 15.34 -15.23 0.70
C ALA A 58 14.81 -14.31 -0.41
N HIS A 59 13.94 -13.36 -0.06
CA HIS A 59 13.35 -12.39 -0.97
C HIS A 59 14.04 -11.01 -0.94
N PHE A 60 15.19 -10.93 -0.27
CA PHE A 60 16.00 -9.71 -0.14
C PHE A 60 17.41 -10.00 -0.62
N LEU A 61 17.69 -9.65 -1.87
CA LEU A 61 18.97 -9.92 -2.52
C LEU A 61 19.80 -8.63 -2.66
N PRO A 62 21.14 -8.72 -2.64
CA PRO A 62 22.00 -7.56 -2.83
C PRO A 62 21.69 -6.83 -4.16
N GLY A 63 21.83 -5.50 -4.15
CA GLY A 63 21.77 -4.69 -5.37
C GLY A 63 23.09 -4.69 -6.15
N GLY A 64 23.15 -3.89 -7.22
CA GLY A 64 24.23 -3.96 -8.20
C GLY A 64 25.56 -3.27 -7.80
N ALA A 65 25.56 -2.36 -6.84
CA ALA A 65 26.77 -1.68 -6.44
C ALA A 65 27.66 -2.59 -5.60
N GLY A 66 28.89 -2.84 -6.06
CA GLY A 66 29.88 -3.64 -5.32
C GLY A 66 29.70 -5.16 -5.36
N THR A 67 28.69 -5.71 -6.05
CA THR A 67 28.36 -7.15 -6.03
C THR A 67 28.75 -7.92 -7.30
N GLY A 68 29.41 -7.29 -8.27
CA GLY A 68 29.78 -7.93 -9.55
C GLY A 68 28.55 -8.20 -10.44
N ALA A 69 28.73 -8.95 -11.51
CA ALA A 69 27.69 -9.15 -12.54
C ALA A 69 26.53 -10.09 -12.14
N GLY A 70 26.66 -10.86 -11.08
CA GLY A 70 25.69 -11.93 -10.72
C GLY A 70 24.40 -11.47 -10.01
N TRP A 71 24.39 -10.25 -9.45
CA TRP A 71 23.25 -9.75 -8.67
C TRP A 71 21.92 -9.75 -9.45
N LEU A 72 21.98 -9.33 -10.72
CA LEU A 72 20.78 -9.24 -11.56
C LEU A 72 20.30 -10.66 -11.94
N ALA A 73 21.20 -11.58 -12.21
CA ALA A 73 20.86 -12.97 -12.50
C ALA A 73 20.13 -13.60 -11.30
N ALA A 74 20.63 -13.44 -10.09
CA ALA A 74 19.98 -13.96 -8.88
C ALA A 74 18.56 -13.43 -8.68
N LEU A 75 18.33 -12.11 -8.94
CA LEU A 75 16.98 -11.53 -8.88
C LEU A 75 16.07 -12.07 -9.99
N LEU A 76 16.60 -12.27 -11.19
CA LEU A 76 15.83 -12.82 -12.32
C LEU A 76 15.47 -14.29 -12.10
N ASP A 77 16.36 -15.09 -11.53
CA ASP A 77 16.11 -16.49 -11.20
C ASP A 77 15.01 -16.60 -10.12
N LEU A 78 15.10 -15.81 -9.05
CA LEU A 78 14.05 -15.74 -8.05
C LEU A 78 12.71 -15.32 -8.65
N ALA A 79 12.71 -14.33 -9.54
CA ALA A 79 11.50 -13.88 -10.23
C ALA A 79 10.93 -14.96 -11.15
N ALA A 80 11.77 -15.73 -11.84
CA ALA A 80 11.35 -16.82 -12.72
C ALA A 80 10.69 -17.96 -11.94
N VAL A 81 11.26 -18.36 -10.79
CA VAL A 81 10.69 -19.38 -9.89
C VAL A 81 9.27 -18.99 -9.45
N HIS A 82 9.05 -17.72 -9.13
CA HIS A 82 7.73 -17.27 -8.72
C HIS A 82 6.77 -17.07 -9.90
N ALA A 83 7.25 -16.56 -11.04
CA ALA A 83 6.43 -16.33 -12.22
C ALA A 83 5.88 -17.64 -12.82
N ALA A 84 6.58 -18.77 -12.62
CA ALA A 84 6.13 -20.10 -13.04
C ALA A 84 4.96 -20.65 -12.19
N ARG A 85 4.67 -20.05 -11.02
CA ARG A 85 3.61 -20.54 -10.13
C ARG A 85 2.26 -19.94 -10.50
N PRO A 86 1.18 -20.71 -10.55
CA PRO A 86 -0.15 -20.21 -10.90
C PRO A 86 -0.62 -19.13 -9.90
N ARG A 87 -1.29 -18.11 -10.40
CA ARG A 87 -1.89 -17.00 -9.62
C ARG A 87 -0.89 -16.24 -8.74
N ARG A 88 0.40 -16.34 -9.05
CA ARG A 88 1.46 -15.66 -8.31
C ARG A 88 1.70 -14.28 -8.93
N GLU A 89 1.64 -13.24 -8.12
CA GLU A 89 1.94 -11.86 -8.49
C GLU A 89 3.26 -11.42 -7.88
N LEU A 90 4.06 -10.70 -8.66
CA LEU A 90 5.39 -10.27 -8.27
C LEU A 90 5.46 -8.75 -8.22
N PHE A 91 6.15 -8.28 -7.19
CA PHE A 91 6.37 -6.87 -6.91
C PHE A 91 7.83 -6.64 -6.56
N VAL A 92 8.31 -5.44 -6.78
CA VAL A 92 9.64 -5.00 -6.38
C VAL A 92 9.53 -3.80 -5.45
N GLY A 93 10.35 -3.77 -4.41
CA GLY A 93 10.55 -2.59 -3.58
C GLY A 93 11.29 -1.54 -4.38
N VAL A 94 10.70 -0.37 -4.61
CA VAL A 94 11.33 0.70 -5.40
C VAL A 94 12.57 1.25 -4.68
N ALA A 95 12.44 1.54 -3.39
CA ALA A 95 13.57 1.91 -2.56
C ALA A 95 14.25 0.66 -1.99
N PRO A 96 15.59 0.62 -1.89
CA PRO A 96 16.32 -0.50 -1.30
C PRO A 96 16.08 -0.61 0.21
N ARG A 97 16.40 -1.79 0.77
CA ARG A 97 16.24 -2.13 2.18
C ARG A 97 17.60 -2.24 2.86
N VAL A 98 17.73 -1.69 4.05
CA VAL A 98 18.96 -1.84 4.87
C VAL A 98 18.96 -3.11 5.71
N GLU A 99 17.82 -3.77 5.84
CA GLU A 99 17.62 -5.06 6.50
C GLU A 99 16.61 -5.91 5.72
N PRO A 100 16.61 -7.25 5.86
CA PRO A 100 15.73 -8.15 5.09
C PRO A 100 14.28 -8.12 5.62
N ARG A 101 13.65 -6.94 5.59
CA ARG A 101 12.28 -6.71 6.02
C ARG A 101 11.55 -5.78 5.07
N GLY A 102 10.34 -6.16 4.68
CA GLY A 102 9.49 -5.38 3.78
C GLY A 102 8.72 -4.25 4.47
N THR A 103 9.32 -3.56 5.44
CA THR A 103 8.69 -2.45 6.17
C THR A 103 9.26 -1.11 5.71
N LYS A 104 8.53 -0.03 5.94
CA LYS A 104 9.06 1.31 5.68
C LYS A 104 10.26 1.66 6.58
N ALA A 105 10.36 1.06 7.77
CA ALA A 105 11.51 1.26 8.67
C ALA A 105 12.81 0.72 8.07
N ALA A 106 12.74 -0.35 7.27
CA ALA A 106 13.89 -0.91 6.57
C ALA A 106 14.37 -0.07 5.37
N VAL A 107 13.72 1.05 5.04
CA VAL A 107 14.14 1.98 3.98
C VAL A 107 14.80 3.19 4.59
N ALA A 108 16.11 3.34 4.40
CA ALA A 108 16.87 4.50 4.88
C ALA A 108 17.03 5.59 3.81
N HIS A 109 17.12 5.20 2.54
CA HIS A 109 17.33 6.13 1.44
C HIS A 109 16.68 5.62 0.14
N SER A 110 16.51 6.53 -0.84
CA SER A 110 16.12 6.20 -2.21
C SER A 110 16.72 7.18 -3.22
N ARG A 111 17.25 6.65 -4.32
CA ARG A 111 17.62 7.44 -5.52
C ARG A 111 16.45 7.56 -6.51
N TRP A 112 15.28 7.05 -6.17
CA TRP A 112 14.11 7.06 -7.01
C TRP A 112 12.92 7.70 -6.32
N LEU A 113 12.18 8.49 -7.07
CA LEU A 113 10.81 8.86 -6.76
C LEU A 113 9.88 8.17 -7.74
N TRP A 114 8.64 7.94 -7.33
CA TRP A 114 7.67 7.16 -8.10
C TRP A 114 6.24 7.60 -7.85
N VAL A 115 5.40 7.28 -8.82
CA VAL A 115 3.94 7.33 -8.68
C VAL A 115 3.34 6.05 -9.26
N ASP A 116 2.17 5.70 -8.73
CA ASP A 116 1.28 4.66 -9.23
C ASP A 116 -0.03 5.35 -9.62
N VAL A 117 -0.39 5.29 -10.90
CA VAL A 117 -1.62 5.87 -11.41
C VAL A 117 -2.58 4.74 -11.72
N ASP A 118 -3.66 4.66 -10.95
CA ASP A 118 -4.69 3.64 -11.10
C ASP A 118 -5.69 4.03 -12.22
N GLY A 119 -5.81 3.13 -13.19
CA GLY A 119 -6.78 3.28 -14.28
C GLY A 119 -6.44 4.38 -15.31
N PRO A 120 -7.21 4.45 -16.40
CA PRO A 120 -6.94 5.34 -17.52
C PRO A 120 -7.26 6.81 -17.23
N GLN A 121 -8.13 7.09 -16.25
CA GLN A 121 -8.60 8.44 -15.92
C GLN A 121 -7.49 9.38 -15.42
N GLY A 122 -6.49 8.86 -14.74
CA GLY A 122 -5.34 9.63 -14.25
C GLY A 122 -4.20 9.80 -15.27
N LEU A 123 -4.24 9.08 -16.41
CA LEU A 123 -3.17 9.14 -17.42
C LEU A 123 -3.02 10.51 -18.10
N PRO A 124 -4.06 11.32 -18.33
CA PRO A 124 -3.88 12.66 -18.88
C PRO A 124 -3.01 13.54 -17.98
N ALA A 125 -3.23 13.52 -16.66
CA ALA A 125 -2.40 14.25 -15.69
C ALA A 125 -0.95 13.75 -15.70
N LEU A 126 -0.74 12.42 -15.73
CA LEU A 126 0.60 11.85 -15.84
C LEU A 126 1.29 12.26 -17.13
N ARG A 127 0.62 12.22 -18.27
CA ARG A 127 1.19 12.63 -19.58
C ARG A 127 1.59 14.10 -19.59
N ALA A 128 0.75 14.99 -19.07
CA ALA A 128 1.07 16.41 -18.96
C ALA A 128 2.32 16.62 -18.07
N PHE A 129 2.41 15.95 -16.96
CA PHE A 129 3.56 16.02 -16.06
C PHE A 129 4.85 15.44 -16.71
N LEU A 130 4.73 14.36 -17.48
CA LEU A 130 5.86 13.76 -18.20
C LEU A 130 6.37 14.64 -19.34
N ALA A 131 5.54 15.50 -19.91
CA ALA A 131 5.98 16.51 -20.90
C ALA A 131 6.83 17.62 -20.25
N GLU A 132 6.51 17.99 -19.00
CA GLU A 132 7.29 18.97 -18.23
C GLU A 132 8.55 18.34 -17.60
N ARG A 133 8.41 17.13 -17.07
CA ARG A 133 9.45 16.39 -16.32
C ARG A 133 9.49 14.93 -16.78
N PRO A 134 10.23 14.61 -17.85
CA PRO A 134 10.35 13.26 -18.38
C PRO A 134 10.76 12.24 -17.31
N ALA A 135 10.12 11.07 -17.33
CA ALA A 135 10.50 9.97 -16.44
C ALA A 135 11.61 9.12 -17.05
N HIS A 136 12.46 8.56 -16.22
CA HIS A 136 13.48 7.59 -16.64
C HIS A 136 12.89 6.24 -17.00
N LEU A 137 11.73 5.90 -16.38
CA LEU A 137 11.06 4.63 -16.62
C LEU A 137 9.55 4.81 -16.44
N VAL A 138 8.76 4.24 -17.37
CA VAL A 138 7.32 4.12 -17.24
C VAL A 138 6.91 2.68 -17.52
N ILE A 139 6.07 2.13 -16.66
CA ILE A 139 5.56 0.76 -16.75
C ILE A 139 4.04 0.82 -16.84
N ALA A 140 3.45 0.21 -17.87
CA ALA A 140 2.03 -0.12 -17.84
C ALA A 140 1.82 -1.25 -16.83
N SER A 141 0.99 -1.03 -15.81
CA SER A 141 0.87 -1.94 -14.66
C SER A 141 0.15 -3.27 -14.95
N GLY A 142 -0.37 -3.43 -16.17
CA GLY A 142 -1.17 -4.61 -16.53
C GLY A 142 -2.53 -4.66 -15.83
N GLY A 143 -2.91 -3.59 -15.11
CA GLY A 143 -4.22 -3.42 -14.51
C GLY A 143 -5.25 -2.84 -15.49
N SER A 144 -6.22 -2.12 -14.99
CA SER A 144 -7.28 -1.44 -15.76
C SER A 144 -6.79 -0.18 -16.49
N GLY A 145 -5.59 -0.21 -17.09
CA GLY A 145 -5.03 0.90 -17.86
C GLY A 145 -4.13 1.85 -17.04
N GLY A 146 -3.71 1.46 -15.84
CA GLY A 146 -2.82 2.26 -14.99
C GLY A 146 -1.34 2.18 -15.38
N ALA A 147 -0.52 3.06 -14.80
CA ALA A 147 0.91 3.13 -15.04
C ALA A 147 1.70 3.51 -13.79
N HIS A 148 2.93 2.99 -13.70
CA HIS A 148 3.93 3.44 -12.75
C HIS A 148 4.95 4.30 -13.47
N ALA A 149 5.32 5.45 -12.92
CA ALA A 149 6.40 6.29 -13.44
C ALA A 149 7.47 6.51 -12.38
N TYR A 150 8.73 6.56 -12.83
CA TYR A 150 9.90 6.61 -11.96
C TYR A 150 10.89 7.67 -12.42
N TRP A 151 11.38 8.48 -11.49
CA TRP A 151 12.39 9.52 -11.71
C TRP A 151 13.62 9.22 -10.88
N ARG A 152 14.78 9.16 -11.53
CA ARG A 152 16.07 8.98 -10.87
C ARG A 152 16.57 10.33 -10.34
N LEU A 153 17.06 10.31 -9.12
CA LEU A 153 17.66 11.46 -8.47
C LEU A 153 19.19 11.43 -8.57
N GLU A 154 19.78 12.60 -8.71
CA GLU A 154 21.24 12.80 -8.69
C GLU A 154 21.84 12.31 -7.37
N ARG A 155 21.19 12.61 -6.25
CA ARG A 155 21.54 12.16 -4.91
C ARG A 155 20.34 11.52 -4.21
N PRO A 156 20.58 10.54 -3.33
CA PRO A 156 19.47 9.90 -2.62
C PRO A 156 18.80 10.88 -1.66
N LEU A 157 17.47 10.77 -1.56
CA LEU A 157 16.73 11.27 -0.41
C LEU A 157 16.81 10.27 0.74
N THR A 158 16.82 10.77 1.96
CA THR A 158 16.93 9.96 3.17
C THR A 158 15.64 10.00 3.98
N ALA A 159 15.44 8.96 4.76
CA ALA A 159 14.48 8.94 5.86
C ALA A 159 15.30 9.00 7.15
N CYS A 160 15.39 10.17 7.75
CA CYS A 160 16.10 10.34 9.01
C CYS A 160 15.30 9.70 10.16
N ALA A 161 16.00 8.91 10.98
CA ALA A 161 15.45 8.51 12.28
C ALA A 161 15.21 9.75 13.17
N ALA A 162 14.39 9.60 14.20
CA ALA A 162 14.24 10.63 15.23
C ALA A 162 15.62 11.04 15.75
N GLY A 163 15.89 12.33 15.82
CA GLY A 163 17.15 12.84 16.36
C GLY A 163 17.29 12.51 17.85
N PRO A 164 18.52 12.57 18.42
CA PRO A 164 18.80 12.21 19.81
C PRO A 164 18.05 13.04 20.85
N ARG A 165 17.38 14.11 20.45
CA ARG A 165 16.52 14.96 21.31
C ARG A 165 15.03 14.62 21.19
N GLY A 166 14.65 13.42 20.64
CA GLY A 166 13.26 12.97 20.58
C GLY A 166 12.38 13.64 19.52
N GLY A 167 12.92 14.45 18.62
CA GLY A 167 12.17 15.03 17.50
C GLY A 167 11.76 13.94 16.51
N ALA A 168 10.54 14.05 15.95
CA ALA A 168 10.08 13.14 14.90
C ALA A 168 11.04 13.17 13.70
N GLY A 169 11.51 12.01 13.25
CA GLY A 169 12.35 11.90 12.06
C GLY A 169 11.59 12.38 10.80
N VAL A 170 12.33 12.94 9.85
CA VAL A 170 11.76 13.44 8.60
C VAL A 170 11.87 12.38 7.51
N ASP A 171 10.72 12.00 6.94
CA ASP A 171 10.65 11.12 5.78
C ASP A 171 10.65 11.96 4.49
N TRP A 172 11.86 12.34 4.02
CA TRP A 172 12.00 13.12 2.80
C TRP A 172 11.55 12.37 1.55
N ILE A 173 11.66 11.02 1.53
CA ILE A 173 11.23 10.19 0.41
C ILE A 173 9.70 10.23 0.32
N GLY A 174 9.03 9.95 1.44
CA GLY A 174 7.57 9.97 1.50
C GLY A 174 6.99 11.35 1.21
N ARG A 175 7.64 12.43 1.69
CA ARG A 175 7.23 13.81 1.42
C ARG A 175 7.35 14.16 -0.07
N ALA A 176 8.46 13.79 -0.71
CA ALA A 176 8.67 14.04 -2.14
C ALA A 176 7.66 13.28 -3.02
N ASN A 177 7.43 11.99 -2.74
CA ASN A 177 6.39 11.22 -3.44
C ASN A 177 4.98 11.79 -3.18
N ALA A 178 4.69 12.28 -1.98
CA ALA A 178 3.42 12.90 -1.67
C ALA A 178 3.16 14.18 -2.49
N ARG A 179 4.21 14.98 -2.76
CA ARG A 179 4.13 16.16 -3.65
C ARG A 179 3.81 15.75 -5.09
N LEU A 180 4.48 14.71 -5.62
CA LEU A 180 4.19 14.18 -6.95
C LEU A 180 2.74 13.70 -7.08
N VAL A 181 2.27 12.89 -6.13
CA VAL A 181 0.88 12.40 -6.10
C VAL A 181 -0.10 13.57 -6.01
N HIS A 182 0.19 14.56 -5.14
CA HIS A 182 -0.67 15.73 -5.00
C HIS A 182 -0.74 16.54 -6.29
N ARG A 183 0.40 16.80 -6.95
CA ARG A 183 0.46 17.52 -8.23
C ARG A 183 -0.38 16.83 -9.31
N LEU A 184 -0.28 15.50 -9.42
CA LEU A 184 -1.05 14.73 -10.39
C LEU A 184 -2.56 14.73 -10.10
N ASN A 185 -2.95 14.66 -8.82
CA ASN A 185 -4.35 14.64 -8.42
C ASN A 185 -5.01 16.03 -8.36
N ALA A 186 -4.22 17.10 -8.48
CA ALA A 186 -4.70 18.48 -8.45
C ALA A 186 -4.89 19.10 -9.86
N VAL A 187 -4.75 18.32 -10.93
CA VAL A 187 -4.94 18.84 -12.31
C VAL A 187 -6.42 19.12 -12.55
N PRO A 188 -6.79 20.38 -12.85
CA PRO A 188 -8.19 20.74 -13.09
C PRO A 188 -8.81 19.93 -14.23
N GLY A 189 -10.03 19.47 -14.04
CA GLY A 189 -10.78 18.71 -15.04
C GLY A 189 -10.30 17.25 -15.26
N VAL A 190 -9.25 16.80 -14.57
CA VAL A 190 -8.78 15.41 -14.62
C VAL A 190 -9.13 14.71 -13.32
N PRO A 191 -9.83 13.58 -13.37
CA PRO A 191 -10.10 12.78 -12.16
C PRO A 191 -8.80 12.34 -11.49
N ALA A 192 -8.76 12.36 -10.15
CA ALA A 192 -7.64 11.87 -9.38
C ALA A 192 -7.41 10.37 -9.66
N GLY A 193 -6.18 10.02 -10.03
CA GLY A 193 -5.80 8.66 -10.38
C GLY A 193 -4.47 8.22 -9.77
N ALA A 194 -3.68 9.15 -9.21
CA ALA A 194 -2.42 8.81 -8.54
C ALA A 194 -2.70 8.30 -7.11
N ASP A 195 -2.20 7.09 -6.80
CA ASP A 195 -2.42 6.43 -5.50
C ASP A 195 -1.69 7.15 -4.36
N PRO A 196 -2.42 7.69 -3.37
CA PRO A 196 -1.81 8.33 -2.20
C PRO A 196 -0.89 7.42 -1.38
N ALA A 197 -1.01 6.10 -1.51
CA ALA A 197 -0.14 5.16 -0.82
C ALA A 197 1.30 5.17 -1.36
N CYS A 198 1.58 5.80 -2.50
CA CYS A 198 2.94 6.01 -3.03
C CYS A 198 3.82 6.87 -2.10
N ARG A 199 3.25 7.61 -1.15
CA ARG A 199 3.99 8.29 -0.07
C ARG A 199 4.69 7.32 0.89
N ASP A 200 4.28 6.06 0.93
CA ASP A 200 4.97 5.04 1.74
C ASP A 200 6.28 4.64 1.05
N ARG A 201 7.42 4.99 1.68
CA ARG A 201 8.74 4.63 1.16
C ARG A 201 8.98 3.13 1.09
N GLY A 202 8.22 2.32 1.83
CA GLY A 202 8.21 0.86 1.76
C GLY A 202 7.38 0.29 0.60
N ARG A 203 6.88 1.15 -0.31
CA ARG A 203 5.98 0.77 -1.41
C ARG A 203 6.58 -0.34 -2.27
N LEU A 204 5.73 -1.29 -2.58
CA LEU A 204 5.94 -2.30 -3.60
C LEU A 204 5.17 -1.92 -4.85
N LEU A 205 5.84 -1.95 -6.00
CA LEU A 205 5.19 -1.78 -7.29
C LEU A 205 5.36 -3.05 -8.13
N ARG A 206 4.42 -3.30 -9.02
CA ARG A 206 4.41 -4.51 -9.83
C ARG A 206 5.68 -4.64 -10.65
N LEU A 207 6.25 -5.85 -10.67
CA LEU A 207 7.40 -6.18 -11.49
C LEU A 207 6.96 -6.29 -12.96
N ALA A 208 7.62 -5.55 -13.84
CA ALA A 208 7.38 -5.64 -15.27
C ALA A 208 7.68 -7.06 -15.81
N GLY A 209 7.02 -7.44 -16.88
CA GLY A 209 7.13 -8.79 -17.44
C GLY A 209 6.44 -9.87 -16.60
N THR A 210 5.53 -9.48 -15.70
CA THR A 210 4.71 -10.43 -14.92
C THR A 210 3.22 -10.20 -15.18
N VAL A 211 2.43 -11.25 -14.96
CA VAL A 211 0.97 -11.20 -15.15
C VAL A 211 0.31 -10.48 -13.98
N ASN A 212 -0.60 -9.57 -14.28
CA ASN A 212 -1.55 -9.07 -13.30
C ASN A 212 -2.78 -9.99 -13.31
N HIS A 213 -2.86 -10.87 -12.35
CA HIS A 213 -3.96 -11.86 -12.29
C HIS A 213 -5.35 -11.26 -11.99
N LYS A 214 -5.44 -9.94 -11.76
CA LYS A 214 -6.74 -9.25 -11.69
C LYS A 214 -7.35 -9.08 -13.09
N THR A 215 -6.52 -8.92 -14.10
CA THR A 215 -6.94 -8.61 -15.49
C THR A 215 -6.46 -9.62 -16.51
N GLY A 216 -5.49 -10.48 -16.17
CA GLY A 216 -4.80 -11.37 -17.10
C GLY A 216 -3.71 -10.68 -17.96
N ALA A 217 -3.60 -9.34 -17.89
CA ALA A 217 -2.65 -8.60 -18.71
C ALA A 217 -1.24 -8.56 -18.08
N HIS A 218 -0.22 -8.45 -18.93
CA HIS A 218 1.17 -8.31 -18.49
C HIS A 218 1.52 -6.88 -18.13
N ALA A 219 2.21 -6.69 -17.01
CA ALA A 219 2.93 -5.45 -16.75
C ALA A 219 4.13 -5.35 -17.70
N ARG A 220 4.36 -4.17 -18.30
CA ARG A 220 5.43 -4.00 -19.28
C ARG A 220 6.04 -2.61 -19.24
N VAL A 221 7.34 -2.52 -19.51
CA VAL A 221 8.01 -1.25 -19.74
C VAL A 221 7.46 -0.63 -21.05
N VAL A 222 6.92 0.57 -20.97
CA VAL A 222 6.41 1.32 -22.13
C VAL A 222 7.28 2.50 -22.48
N TRP A 223 8.14 2.93 -21.56
CA TRP A 223 9.13 3.97 -21.76
C TRP A 223 10.35 3.70 -20.88
N ALA A 224 11.54 3.88 -21.40
CA ALA A 224 12.78 3.95 -20.66
C ALA A 224 13.74 4.90 -21.39
N ASP A 225 14.27 5.88 -20.66
CA ASP A 225 15.29 6.80 -21.14
C ASP A 225 16.55 6.65 -20.29
N LEU A 226 17.56 6.02 -20.89
CA LEU A 226 18.85 5.75 -20.22
C LEU A 226 19.80 6.94 -20.32
N ALA A 227 19.55 7.85 -21.27
CA ALA A 227 20.36 9.05 -21.49
C ALA A 227 19.88 10.23 -20.64
N LEU A 228 18.66 10.19 -20.14
CA LEU A 228 18.12 11.25 -19.29
C LEU A 228 18.98 11.43 -18.05
N ALA A 229 19.47 12.65 -17.83
CA ALA A 229 20.23 12.97 -16.63
C ALA A 229 19.38 12.83 -15.36
N PRO A 230 19.95 12.35 -14.23
CA PRO A 230 19.25 12.32 -12.97
C PRO A 230 18.84 13.73 -12.53
N TYR A 231 17.68 13.84 -11.90
CA TYR A 231 17.18 15.12 -11.39
C TYR A 231 17.84 15.51 -10.08
N PRO A 232 18.28 16.76 -9.92
CA PRO A 232 18.39 17.35 -8.59
C PRO A 232 17.03 17.25 -7.89
N PRO A 233 16.93 16.82 -6.62
CA PRO A 233 15.65 16.70 -5.94
C PRO A 233 14.81 17.98 -5.97
N ALA A 234 15.45 19.14 -5.84
CA ALA A 234 14.79 20.44 -5.91
C ALA A 234 14.18 20.73 -7.29
N ALA A 235 14.85 20.32 -8.38
CA ALA A 235 14.34 20.52 -9.74
C ALA A 235 13.13 19.61 -10.05
N LEU A 236 13.04 18.45 -9.41
CA LEU A 236 11.92 17.53 -9.64
C LEU A 236 10.69 17.86 -8.80
N VAL A 237 10.88 18.22 -7.51
CA VAL A 237 9.76 18.39 -6.58
C VAL A 237 9.83 19.66 -5.73
N GLY A 238 10.84 20.52 -5.90
CA GLY A 238 11.05 21.67 -5.02
C GLY A 238 9.96 22.74 -5.13
N ASP A 239 9.47 22.97 -6.33
CA ASP A 239 8.40 23.92 -6.67
C ASP A 239 6.99 23.32 -6.53
N LEU A 240 6.89 21.99 -6.31
CA LEU A 240 5.59 21.36 -6.14
C LEU A 240 5.01 21.67 -4.75
N PRO A 241 3.72 21.99 -4.66
CA PRO A 241 3.08 22.26 -3.38
C PRO A 241 3.10 21.03 -2.48
N ASP A 242 3.34 21.24 -1.19
CA ASP A 242 3.06 20.20 -0.21
C ASP A 242 1.57 19.81 -0.30
N PRO A 243 1.25 18.52 -0.23
CA PRO A 243 -0.12 18.11 -0.08
C PRO A 243 -0.70 18.83 1.15
N PRO A 244 -1.98 19.22 1.14
CA PRO A 244 -2.59 19.80 2.32
C PRO A 244 -2.24 18.89 3.49
N ALA A 245 -1.74 19.50 4.57
CA ALA A 245 -1.33 18.76 5.74
C ALA A 245 -2.41 17.71 5.98
N HIS A 246 -2.04 16.43 5.88
CA HIS A 246 -2.94 15.39 6.30
C HIS A 246 -3.19 15.74 7.76
N ARG A 247 -4.24 16.53 8.00
CA ARG A 247 -4.79 16.61 9.35
C ARG A 247 -4.96 15.15 9.68
N PRO A 248 -4.21 14.60 10.66
CA PRO A 248 -4.48 13.25 11.10
C PRO A 248 -5.99 13.30 11.26
N ARG A 249 -6.71 12.50 10.46
CA ARG A 249 -8.17 12.48 10.57
C ARG A 249 -8.36 12.48 12.05
N PRO A 250 -8.94 13.54 12.67
CA PRO A 250 -8.97 13.61 14.11
C PRO A 250 -9.55 12.28 14.46
N ALA A 251 -8.80 11.49 15.26
CA ALA A 251 -9.24 10.18 15.70
C ALA A 251 -10.70 10.46 15.98
N ARG A 252 -11.56 9.97 15.14
CA ARG A 252 -12.87 10.53 14.78
C ARG A 252 -13.46 11.12 16.04
N ARG A 253 -13.28 12.45 16.25
CA ARG A 253 -13.94 13.09 17.39
C ARG A 253 -15.38 12.79 17.10
N ALA A 254 -15.88 11.82 17.87
CA ALA A 254 -17.30 11.50 17.87
C ALA A 254 -17.98 12.84 17.86
N GLY A 255 -18.75 13.10 16.78
CA GLY A 255 -19.29 14.41 16.52
C GLY A 255 -19.71 15.00 17.85
N ARG A 256 -19.20 16.18 18.15
CA ARG A 256 -19.68 16.98 19.26
C ARG A 256 -21.09 17.41 18.89
N GLU A 257 -22.01 16.48 18.96
CA GLU A 257 -23.34 16.79 19.41
C GLU A 257 -23.19 16.98 20.94
N ALA A 258 -23.33 18.21 21.37
CA ALA A 258 -23.57 18.54 22.75
C ALA A 258 -24.86 17.81 23.20
N GLY A 259 -24.71 16.61 23.76
CA GLY A 259 -25.80 15.77 24.19
C GLY A 259 -25.31 14.35 24.53
N ARG A 260 -24.98 14.11 25.79
CA ARG A 260 -24.67 12.83 26.42
C ARG A 260 -23.66 11.96 25.64
N GLU A 261 -22.41 11.95 26.13
CA GLU A 261 -21.40 11.00 25.69
C GLU A 261 -21.95 9.57 25.75
N ASP A 262 -21.98 8.91 24.58
CA ASP A 262 -22.41 7.52 24.47
C ASP A 262 -21.38 6.61 25.12
N PRO A 263 -21.66 6.00 26.28
CA PRO A 263 -20.70 5.23 27.06
C PRO A 263 -20.24 3.96 26.33
N TYR A 264 -21.05 3.42 25.43
CA TYR A 264 -20.70 2.20 24.69
C TYR A 264 -19.53 2.40 23.73
N ARG A 265 -19.32 3.63 23.24
CA ARG A 265 -18.19 3.96 22.36
C ARG A 265 -16.83 3.94 23.05
N ARG A 266 -16.81 3.85 24.39
CA ARG A 266 -15.60 3.76 25.21
C ARG A 266 -15.21 2.32 25.56
N ILE A 267 -16.04 1.34 25.21
CA ILE A 267 -15.78 -0.07 25.48
C ILE A 267 -14.63 -0.53 24.57
N ALA A 268 -13.66 -1.25 25.16
CA ALA A 268 -12.52 -1.78 24.44
C ALA A 268 -12.91 -2.88 23.45
N PRO A 269 -12.23 -3.02 22.31
CA PRO A 269 -12.54 -4.02 21.30
C PRO A 269 -12.60 -5.45 21.83
N ALA A 270 -11.67 -5.85 22.67
CA ALA A 270 -11.66 -7.18 23.26
C ALA A 270 -12.96 -7.50 24.02
N ASP A 271 -13.50 -6.51 24.74
CA ASP A 271 -14.73 -6.69 25.50
C ASP A 271 -15.95 -6.84 24.59
N TYR A 272 -16.09 -6.00 23.57
CA TYR A 272 -17.27 -6.11 22.71
C TYR A 272 -17.17 -7.28 21.72
N PHE A 273 -15.98 -7.78 21.37
CA PHE A 273 -15.86 -9.03 20.63
C PHE A 273 -16.36 -10.21 21.48
N ARG A 274 -16.00 -10.25 22.75
CA ARG A 274 -16.49 -11.28 23.69
C ARG A 274 -18.01 -11.20 23.89
N VAL A 275 -18.55 -10.00 24.12
CA VAL A 275 -19.98 -9.83 24.48
C VAL A 275 -20.90 -9.95 23.25
N LEU A 276 -20.53 -9.36 22.10
CA LEU A 276 -21.39 -9.33 20.91
C LEU A 276 -21.18 -10.55 20.01
N ALA A 277 -19.92 -10.98 19.84
CA ALA A 277 -19.58 -12.04 18.88
C ALA A 277 -19.27 -13.40 19.57
N GLY A 278 -19.19 -13.45 20.90
CA GLY A 278 -18.80 -14.66 21.64
C GLY A 278 -17.33 -15.05 21.43
N ILE A 279 -16.49 -14.12 20.96
CA ILE A 279 -15.07 -14.36 20.65
C ILE A 279 -14.22 -13.82 21.81
N ASP A 280 -13.58 -14.70 22.55
CA ASP A 280 -12.62 -14.32 23.57
C ASP A 280 -11.25 -14.05 22.95
N VAL A 281 -10.75 -12.81 23.08
CA VAL A 281 -9.52 -12.34 22.44
C VAL A 281 -8.83 -11.28 23.28
N GLY A 282 -7.51 -11.41 23.40
CA GLY A 282 -6.69 -10.38 24.04
C GLY A 282 -6.50 -9.13 23.14
N PRO A 283 -6.24 -7.96 23.73
CA PRO A 283 -5.97 -6.72 23.01
C PRO A 283 -4.81 -6.86 22.03
N GLY A 284 -4.93 -6.28 20.82
CA GLY A 284 -3.90 -6.32 19.79
C GLY A 284 -3.71 -7.67 19.10
N ARG A 285 -4.62 -8.63 19.30
CA ARG A 285 -4.59 -9.96 18.68
C ARG A 285 -5.44 -10.05 17.42
N LEU A 286 -5.15 -11.08 16.62
CA LEU A 286 -5.94 -11.44 15.45
C LEU A 286 -6.94 -12.54 15.79
N VAL A 287 -8.16 -12.41 15.27
CA VAL A 287 -9.22 -13.43 15.33
C VAL A 287 -9.78 -13.69 13.95
N ARG A 288 -10.57 -14.73 13.80
CA ARG A 288 -11.39 -14.90 12.60
C ARG A 288 -12.41 -13.77 12.51
N CYS A 289 -12.62 -13.25 11.31
CA CYS A 289 -13.60 -12.19 11.10
C CYS A 289 -15.01 -12.71 11.37
N PRO A 290 -15.79 -12.03 12.23
CA PRO A 290 -17.15 -12.45 12.53
C PRO A 290 -18.16 -12.07 11.44
N SER A 291 -17.72 -11.47 10.33
CA SER A 291 -18.59 -11.07 9.23
C SER A 291 -19.16 -12.28 8.49
N PRO A 292 -20.48 -12.38 8.31
CA PRO A 292 -21.08 -13.41 7.46
C PRO A 292 -20.78 -13.21 5.97
N ALA A 293 -20.26 -12.05 5.58
CA ALA A 293 -19.97 -11.71 4.17
C ALA A 293 -18.78 -12.48 3.59
N HIS A 294 -17.94 -13.14 4.41
CA HIS A 294 -16.88 -14.01 3.94
C HIS A 294 -16.52 -15.06 5.00
N GLU A 295 -16.10 -16.23 4.52
CA GLU A 295 -15.55 -17.26 5.38
C GLU A 295 -14.05 -16.97 5.64
N ASP A 296 -13.71 -16.68 6.89
CA ASP A 296 -12.34 -16.42 7.31
C ASP A 296 -11.67 -17.71 7.83
N ARG A 297 -10.88 -18.36 6.97
CA ARG A 297 -10.17 -19.61 7.32
C ARG A 297 -8.93 -19.40 8.19
N ARG A 298 -8.42 -18.16 8.23
CA ARG A 298 -7.25 -17.77 9.04
C ARG A 298 -7.57 -16.47 9.76
N ALA A 299 -7.15 -16.35 11.02
CA ALA A 299 -7.34 -15.13 11.79
C ALA A 299 -6.82 -13.91 11.03
N SER A 300 -7.73 -13.05 10.57
CA SER A 300 -7.44 -11.87 9.75
C SER A 300 -8.03 -10.58 10.31
N CYS A 301 -8.85 -10.67 11.34
CA CYS A 301 -9.46 -9.51 11.98
C CYS A 301 -8.60 -9.06 13.15
N ALA A 302 -8.00 -7.87 13.04
CA ALA A 302 -7.23 -7.25 14.12
C ALA A 302 -8.18 -6.62 15.13
N VAL A 303 -8.01 -6.98 16.39
CA VAL A 303 -8.73 -6.41 17.54
C VAL A 303 -7.81 -5.41 18.21
N GLY A 304 -8.16 -4.13 18.19
CA GLY A 304 -7.36 -3.04 18.76
C GLY A 304 -7.19 -3.16 20.28
N ARG A 305 -6.28 -2.37 20.83
CA ARG A 305 -5.96 -2.36 22.27
C ARG A 305 -6.96 -1.57 23.09
N ASP A 306 -7.52 -0.53 22.48
CA ASP A 306 -8.47 0.37 23.11
C ASP A 306 -9.60 0.79 22.15
N ALA A 307 -10.56 1.52 22.65
CA ALA A 307 -11.73 1.97 21.89
C ALA A 307 -11.38 2.92 20.74
N ALA A 308 -10.23 3.60 20.77
CA ALA A 308 -9.79 4.51 19.72
C ALA A 308 -9.18 3.75 18.53
N GLU A 309 -8.49 2.63 18.78
CA GLU A 309 -7.97 1.75 17.74
C GLU A 309 -9.10 0.99 17.03
N GLY A 310 -10.15 0.61 17.74
CA GLY A 310 -11.25 -0.16 17.19
C GLY A 310 -10.83 -1.54 16.69
N TRP A 311 -11.41 -2.00 15.59
CA TRP A 311 -11.08 -3.27 14.95
C TRP A 311 -11.07 -3.15 13.43
N TYR A 312 -10.38 -4.09 12.75
CA TYR A 312 -10.26 -4.10 11.29
C TYR A 312 -10.03 -5.50 10.74
N CYS A 313 -10.80 -5.88 9.70
CA CYS A 313 -10.59 -7.12 8.95
C CYS A 313 -9.61 -6.91 7.80
N HIS A 314 -8.49 -7.60 7.82
CA HIS A 314 -7.46 -7.57 6.76
C HIS A 314 -7.79 -8.52 5.58
N ALA A 315 -8.72 -9.46 5.74
CA ALA A 315 -9.22 -10.29 4.66
C ALA A 315 -10.35 -9.58 3.91
N GLY A 316 -10.47 -9.67 2.67
CA GLY A 316 -11.29 -9.04 1.66
C GLY A 316 -12.64 -8.35 1.97
N CYS A 317 -13.24 -8.46 3.17
CA CYS A 317 -14.50 -7.75 3.46
C CYS A 317 -14.28 -6.27 3.84
N GLY A 318 -13.06 -5.87 4.26
CA GLY A 318 -12.75 -4.49 4.62
C GLY A 318 -13.57 -3.92 5.79
N ALA A 319 -14.29 -4.76 6.54
CA ALA A 319 -15.09 -4.33 7.67
C ALA A 319 -14.19 -3.80 8.79
N ALA A 320 -14.57 -2.67 9.38
CA ALA A 320 -13.78 -1.99 10.41
C ALA A 320 -14.63 -1.04 11.23
N GLY A 321 -14.18 -0.68 12.42
CA GLY A 321 -14.78 0.40 13.20
C GLY A 321 -14.82 0.15 14.69
N GLY A 322 -15.88 0.64 15.36
CA GLY A 322 -16.12 0.48 16.79
C GLY A 322 -17.19 -0.56 17.10
N ILE A 323 -17.75 -0.48 18.31
CA ILE A 323 -18.74 -1.42 18.81
C ILE A 323 -20.00 -1.51 17.91
N TYR A 324 -20.51 -0.39 17.41
CA TYR A 324 -21.70 -0.38 16.52
C TYR A 324 -21.40 -0.93 15.15
N ASP A 325 -20.16 -0.75 14.65
CA ASP A 325 -19.75 -1.36 13.40
C ASP A 325 -19.66 -2.88 13.52
N LEU A 326 -19.16 -3.41 14.65
CA LEU A 326 -19.21 -4.85 14.92
C LEU A 326 -20.64 -5.37 15.00
N ALA A 327 -21.49 -4.70 15.77
CA ALA A 327 -22.89 -5.07 15.88
C ALA A 327 -23.60 -5.07 14.51
N SER A 328 -23.31 -4.08 13.65
CA SER A 328 -23.84 -4.02 12.29
C SER A 328 -23.36 -5.18 11.43
N VAL A 329 -22.07 -5.51 11.49
CA VAL A 329 -21.49 -6.64 10.74
C VAL A 329 -22.10 -7.96 11.13
N LEU A 330 -22.32 -8.20 12.42
CA LEU A 330 -22.98 -9.41 12.92
C LEU A 330 -24.43 -9.55 12.40
N LEU A 331 -25.06 -8.43 12.07
CA LEU A 331 -26.40 -8.36 11.45
C LEU A 331 -26.36 -8.34 9.91
N GLY A 332 -25.17 -8.56 9.29
CA GLY A 332 -24.99 -8.48 7.83
C GLY A 332 -25.06 -7.05 7.27
N GLY A 333 -24.93 -6.04 8.13
CA GLY A 333 -25.04 -4.63 7.76
C GLY A 333 -23.71 -3.95 7.41
N PRO A 334 -23.77 -2.67 6.96
CA PRO A 334 -22.62 -1.89 6.55
C PRO A 334 -21.81 -1.36 7.73
N THR A 335 -20.55 -0.92 7.49
CA THR A 335 -19.67 -0.27 8.47
C THR A 335 -19.32 1.18 8.09
N GLY A 336 -18.75 1.91 9.02
CA GLY A 336 -18.23 3.26 8.80
C GLY A 336 -19.30 4.28 8.45
N ARG A 337 -19.08 5.06 7.37
CA ARG A 337 -20.01 6.12 6.96
C ARG A 337 -21.35 5.58 6.42
N ALA A 338 -21.38 4.36 5.96
CA ALA A 338 -22.60 3.71 5.48
C ALA A 338 -23.51 3.24 6.64
N LEU A 339 -22.97 3.10 7.86
CA LEU A 339 -23.74 2.73 9.05
C LEU A 339 -24.51 3.95 9.59
N ARG A 340 -25.74 4.14 9.13
CA ARG A 340 -26.64 5.24 9.49
C ARG A 340 -28.11 4.84 9.36
N GLY A 341 -29.00 5.68 9.88
CA GLY A 341 -30.45 5.46 9.79
C GLY A 341 -30.89 4.10 10.39
N PRO A 342 -31.75 3.34 9.71
CA PRO A 342 -32.27 2.07 10.22
C PRO A 342 -31.19 1.02 10.54
N ALA A 343 -30.09 0.99 9.75
CA ALA A 343 -28.97 0.07 10.01
C ALA A 343 -28.26 0.39 11.31
N PHE A 344 -28.04 1.68 11.60
CA PHE A 344 -27.46 2.10 12.87
C PHE A 344 -28.40 1.83 14.05
N ALA A 345 -29.72 2.05 13.88
CA ALA A 345 -30.71 1.75 14.91
C ALA A 345 -30.65 0.27 15.32
N ARG A 346 -30.68 -0.66 14.34
CA ARG A 346 -30.57 -2.11 14.62
C ARG A 346 -29.26 -2.47 15.30
N ALA A 347 -28.13 -1.92 14.87
CA ALA A 347 -26.84 -2.15 15.50
C ALA A 347 -26.82 -1.65 16.96
N ARG A 348 -27.39 -0.47 17.21
CA ARG A 348 -27.54 0.07 18.56
C ARG A 348 -28.43 -0.80 19.44
N ASP A 349 -29.54 -1.26 18.91
CA ASP A 349 -30.47 -2.10 19.65
C ASP A 349 -29.82 -3.44 20.05
N LEU A 350 -28.99 -4.04 19.18
CA LEU A 350 -28.19 -5.22 19.53
C LEU A 350 -27.22 -4.92 20.68
N VAL A 351 -26.50 -3.78 20.62
CA VAL A 351 -25.59 -3.38 21.71
C VAL A 351 -26.34 -3.19 23.02
N LEU A 352 -27.50 -2.52 23.00
CA LEU A 352 -28.34 -2.30 24.16
C LEU A 352 -28.87 -3.62 24.73
N ALA A 353 -29.28 -4.54 23.87
CA ALA A 353 -29.77 -5.86 24.30
C ALA A 353 -28.67 -6.70 25.00
N ARG A 354 -27.42 -6.56 24.58
CA ARG A 354 -26.28 -7.34 25.10
C ARG A 354 -25.64 -6.72 26.34
N TYR A 355 -25.65 -5.39 26.47
CA TYR A 355 -25.02 -4.67 27.58
C TYR A 355 -26.04 -4.15 28.61
N GLY A 356 -27.32 -4.24 28.34
CA GLY A 356 -28.36 -3.57 29.14
C GLY A 356 -28.41 -2.05 28.86
N HIS A 357 -29.37 -1.36 29.48
CA HIS A 357 -29.58 0.08 29.25
C HIS A 357 -28.52 0.98 29.90
N ARG A 358 -27.54 0.41 30.63
CA ARG A 358 -26.44 1.18 31.26
C ARG A 358 -25.17 0.32 31.40
N PRO A 359 -24.07 0.62 30.72
CA PRO A 359 -22.80 -0.02 31.06
C PRO A 359 -22.38 0.47 32.43
N ALA A 360 -22.05 -0.46 33.31
CA ALA A 360 -21.43 -0.13 34.60
C ALA A 360 -20.14 0.66 34.33
N ALA A 361 -19.97 1.81 34.97
CA ALA A 361 -18.72 2.56 34.97
C ALA A 361 -17.61 1.61 35.44
N GLY A 362 -16.60 1.38 34.60
CA GLY A 362 -15.51 0.47 34.93
C GLY A 362 -14.81 0.90 36.19
N ALA A 363 -14.79 0.01 37.16
CA ALA A 363 -13.97 0.17 38.35
C ALA A 363 -12.49 0.17 37.94
N PRO A 364 -11.65 1.06 38.52
CA PRO A 364 -10.22 1.03 38.24
C PRO A 364 -9.67 -0.30 38.80
N ARG A 365 -9.03 -1.09 37.95
CA ARG A 365 -8.24 -2.24 38.39
C ARG A 365 -6.98 -1.68 39.10
N ARG A 366 -6.85 -2.03 40.40
CA ARG A 366 -5.61 -1.90 41.16
C ARG A 366 -4.51 -2.79 40.58
#